data_4de64bacf368edd2baa2681ad49e72d0
#
_entry.id   4de64bacf368edd2baa2681ad49e72d0
#
_cell.length_a   1.000
_cell.length_b   1.000
_cell.length_c   1.000
_cell.angle_alpha   90.00
_cell.angle_beta   90.00
_cell.angle_gamma   90.00
#
_symmetry.space_group_name_H-M   'P 1'
#
loop_
_entity.id
_entity.type
_entity.pdbx_description
1 polymer ?
#
loop_
_entity_poly.entity_id
_entity_poly.type
_entity_poly.pdbx_seq_one_letter_code
_entity_poly.pdbx_strand_id
1 'polypeptide(L)' 'MVKASEFRELNDVELANRLREAKEELFNLRFQLATGQLEDSSRIGALRKDVARCQTLLREREIALAEGAASS' A
#
# COMPACT_ATOMS: atom_id res chain seq x y z
N MET A 1 7.56 -10.33 0.22
CA MET A 1 6.74 -9.32 -0.48
C MET A 1 5.40 -9.93 -0.86
N VAL A 2 4.31 -9.23 -0.60
CA VAL A 2 2.97 -9.72 -0.89
C VAL A 2 2.69 -9.58 -2.39
N LYS A 3 2.14 -10.62 -3.00
CA LYS A 3 1.79 -10.59 -4.42
C LYS A 3 0.52 -9.77 -4.65
N ALA A 4 0.39 -9.18 -5.84
CA ALA A 4 -0.79 -8.39 -6.19
C ALA A 4 -2.10 -9.19 -6.06
N SER A 5 -2.08 -10.50 -6.36
CA SER A 5 -3.24 -11.36 -6.19
C SER A 5 -3.69 -11.48 -4.74
N GLU A 6 -2.75 -11.47 -3.79
CA GLU A 6 -3.07 -11.52 -2.36
C GLU A 6 -3.77 -10.25 -1.91
N PHE A 7 -3.34 -9.09 -2.40
CA PHE A 7 -4.01 -7.82 -2.12
C PHE A 7 -5.45 -7.81 -2.65
N ARG A 8 -5.68 -8.41 -3.80
CA ARG A 8 -7.02 -8.45 -4.40
C ARG A 8 -8.01 -9.30 -3.61
N GLU A 9 -7.52 -10.28 -2.85
CA GLU A 9 -8.35 -11.11 -2.00
C GLU A 9 -8.80 -10.39 -0.72
N LEU A 10 -8.11 -9.31 -0.35
CA LEU A 10 -8.43 -8.54 0.84
C LEU A 10 -9.67 -7.67 0.61
N ASN A 11 -10.49 -7.51 1.66
CA ASN A 11 -11.59 -6.56 1.63
C ASN A 11 -11.08 -5.13 1.81
N ASP A 12 -11.96 -4.13 1.66
CA ASP A 12 -11.56 -2.72 1.70
C ASP A 12 -10.96 -2.32 3.04
N VAL A 13 -11.49 -2.84 4.15
CA VAL A 13 -10.98 -2.55 5.49
C VAL A 13 -9.57 -3.12 5.65
N GLU A 14 -9.36 -4.36 5.20
CA GLU A 14 -8.05 -5.01 5.27
C GLU A 14 -7.03 -4.29 4.40
N LEU A 15 -7.43 -3.86 3.19
CA LEU A 15 -6.55 -3.09 2.31
C LEU A 15 -6.16 -1.75 2.95
N ALA A 16 -7.12 -1.05 3.54
CA ALA A 16 -6.86 0.22 4.21
C ALA A 16 -5.91 0.04 5.38
N ASN A 17 -6.09 -1.02 6.18
CA ASN A 17 -5.21 -1.34 7.29
C ASN A 17 -3.80 -1.67 6.80
N ARG A 18 -3.70 -2.47 5.75
CA ARG A 18 -2.40 -2.84 5.16
C ARG A 18 -1.67 -1.61 4.65
N LEU A 19 -2.40 -0.72 3.98
CA LEU A 19 -1.84 0.54 3.48
C LEU A 19 -1.31 1.40 4.62
N ARG A 20 -2.08 1.54 5.69
CA ARG A 20 -1.66 2.32 6.85
C ARG A 20 -0.40 1.75 7.48
N GLU A 21 -0.38 0.44 7.72
CA GLU A 21 0.78 -0.25 8.29
C GLU A 21 2.02 -0.07 7.42
N ALA A 22 1.87 -0.23 6.11
CA ALA A 22 2.98 -0.07 5.18
C ALA A 22 3.51 1.36 5.18
N LYS A 23 2.63 2.36 5.25
CA LYS A 23 3.03 3.77 5.32
C LYS A 23 3.77 4.08 6.60
N GLU A 24 3.32 3.55 7.73
CA GLU A 24 3.98 3.74 9.02
C GLU A 24 5.38 3.12 9.01
N GLU A 25 5.50 1.90 8.51
CA GLU A 25 6.79 1.23 8.41
C GLU A 25 7.72 1.99 7.45
N LEU A 26 7.21 2.44 6.32
CA LEU A 26 7.98 3.23 5.36
C LEU A 26 8.50 4.52 6.00
N PHE A 27 7.66 5.22 6.75
CA PHE A 27 8.06 6.43 7.46
C PHE A 27 9.18 6.13 8.47
N ASN A 28 9.04 5.07 9.24
CA ASN A 28 10.05 4.68 10.23
C ASN A 28 11.38 4.33 9.57
N LEU A 29 11.35 3.60 8.45
CA LEU A 29 12.56 3.24 7.72
C LEU A 29 13.24 4.46 7.10
N ARG A 30 12.47 5.41 6.58
CA ARG A 30 13.02 6.66 6.06
C ARG A 30 13.67 7.48 7.16
N PHE A 31 13.07 7.50 8.34
CA PHE A 31 13.64 8.16 9.50
C PHE A 31 14.97 7.51 9.90
N GLN A 32 15.01 6.18 9.96
CA GLN A 32 16.23 5.44 10.26
C GLN A 32 17.34 5.70 9.24
N LEU A 33 16.97 5.78 7.97
CA LEU A 33 17.92 6.10 6.90
C LEU A 33 18.49 7.50 7.10
N ALA A 34 17.64 8.47 7.40
CA ALA A 34 18.04 9.86 7.60
C ALA A 34 18.99 10.03 8.81
N THR A 35 18.80 9.21 9.84
CA THR A 35 19.64 9.26 11.05
C THR A 35 20.86 8.34 10.97
N GLY A 36 21.05 7.64 9.85
CA GLY A 36 22.19 6.74 9.65
C GLY A 36 22.07 5.40 10.36
N GLN A 37 20.89 5.07 10.90
CA GLN A 37 20.66 3.80 11.58
C GLN A 37 20.35 2.64 10.62
N LEU A 38 19.94 2.95 9.38
CA LEU A 38 19.61 1.95 8.39
C LEU A 38 20.71 1.86 7.33
N GLU A 39 21.30 0.68 7.19
CA GLU A 39 22.38 0.44 6.23
C GLU A 39 21.86 0.08 4.84
N ASP A 40 20.74 -0.63 4.77
CA ASP A 40 20.16 -1.12 3.52
C ASP A 40 18.81 -0.49 3.26
N SER A 41 18.68 0.21 2.13
CA SER A 41 17.46 0.90 1.73
C SER A 41 16.55 0.05 0.82
N SER A 42 16.91 -1.19 0.52
CA SER A 42 16.12 -2.05 -0.38
C SER A 42 14.70 -2.29 0.14
N ARG A 43 14.54 -2.40 1.46
CA ARG A 43 13.24 -2.57 2.09
C ARG A 43 12.31 -1.38 1.84
N ILE A 44 12.88 -0.18 1.80
CA ILE A 44 12.12 1.05 1.48
C ILE A 44 11.51 0.94 0.09
N GLY A 45 12.27 0.49 -0.89
CA GLY A 45 11.77 0.28 -2.26
C GLY A 45 10.64 -0.74 -2.32
N ALA A 46 10.78 -1.86 -1.61
CA ALA A 46 9.76 -2.90 -1.55
C ALA A 46 8.46 -2.37 -0.91
N LEU A 47 8.58 -1.64 0.21
CA LEU A 47 7.42 -1.06 0.89
C LEU A 47 6.72 0.00 0.04
N ARG A 48 7.47 0.82 -0.70
CA ARG A 48 6.89 1.80 -1.62
C ARG A 48 6.04 1.12 -2.68
N LYS A 49 6.49 -0.01 -3.22
CA LYS A 49 5.72 -0.80 -4.18
C LYS A 49 4.44 -1.34 -3.56
N ASP A 50 4.51 -1.85 -2.34
CA ASP A 50 3.35 -2.36 -1.63
C ASP A 50 2.33 -1.25 -1.36
N VAL A 51 2.78 -0.08 -0.94
CA VAL A 51 1.92 1.10 -0.74
C VAL A 51 1.23 1.48 -2.05
N ALA A 52 1.99 1.52 -3.15
CA ALA A 52 1.44 1.87 -4.45
C ALA A 52 0.38 0.86 -4.91
N ARG A 53 0.62 -0.44 -4.70
CA ARG A 53 -0.34 -1.48 -5.05
C ARG A 53 -1.63 -1.36 -4.24
N CYS A 54 -1.52 -1.14 -2.93
CA CYS A 54 -2.69 -0.95 -2.08
C CYS A 54 -3.50 0.27 -2.49
N GLN A 55 -2.83 1.38 -2.76
CA GLN A 55 -3.49 2.62 -3.20
C GLN A 55 -4.18 2.43 -4.54
N THR A 56 -3.53 1.74 -5.48
CA THR A 56 -4.09 1.47 -6.80
C THR A 56 -5.35 0.62 -6.70
N LEU A 57 -5.30 -0.45 -5.92
CA LEU A 57 -6.46 -1.34 -5.75
C LEU A 57 -7.63 -0.64 -5.08
N LEU A 58 -7.38 0.15 -4.05
CA LEU A 58 -8.42 0.92 -3.39
C LEU A 58 -9.06 1.92 -4.37
N ARG A 59 -8.23 2.59 -5.16
CA ARG A 59 -8.70 3.54 -6.16
C ARG A 59 -9.54 2.85 -7.25
N GLU A 60 -9.09 1.69 -7.72
CA GLU A 60 -9.84 0.90 -8.70
C GLU A 60 -11.21 0.51 -8.17
N ARG A 61 -11.28 0.11 -6.89
CA ARG A 61 -12.54 -0.25 -6.25
C ARG A 61 -13.46 0.94 -6.11
N GLU A 62 -12.96 2.11 -5.78
CA GLU A 62 -13.72 3.35 -5.71
C GLU A 62 -14.29 3.70 -7.10
N ILE A 63 -13.47 3.61 -8.13
CA ILE A 63 -13.89 3.88 -9.50
C ILE A 63 -14.98 2.89 -9.94
N ALA A 64 -14.79 1.60 -9.64
CA ALA A 64 -15.77 0.57 -10.00
C ALA A 64 -17.11 0.82 -9.31
N LEU A 65 -17.11 1.23 -8.06
CA LEU A 65 -18.33 1.57 -7.33
C LEU A 65 -19.00 2.80 -7.93
N ALA A 66 -18.21 3.82 -8.27
CA ALA A 66 -18.74 5.04 -8.90
C ALA A 66 -19.32 4.76 -10.28
N GLU A 67 -18.63 3.94 -11.09
CA GLU A 67 -19.13 3.54 -12.40
C GLU A 67 -20.39 2.69 -12.29
N GLY A 68 -20.43 1.77 -11.34
CA GLY A 68 -21.62 0.97 -11.06
C GLY A 68 -22.81 1.83 -10.68
N ALA A 69 -22.59 2.84 -9.84
CA ALA A 69 -23.63 3.77 -9.46
C ALA A 69 -24.06 4.67 -10.64
N ALA A 70 -23.10 5.08 -11.46
CA ALA A 70 -23.39 5.92 -12.63
C ALA A 70 -24.09 5.17 -13.75
N SER A 71 -23.83 3.87 -13.91
CA SER A 71 -24.41 3.07 -14.96
C SER A 71 -25.80 2.52 -14.64
N SER A 72 -26.21 2.64 -13.40
CA SER A 72 -27.58 2.25 -12.98
C SER A 72 -28.61 3.37 -13.19
#